data_0f0f69e57107c0619c9f62aa2219bb8c
#
_entry.id   0f0f69e57107c0619c9f62aa2219bb8c
#
_cell.length_a   1.000
_cell.length_b   1.000
_cell.length_c   1.000
_cell.angle_alpha   90.00
_cell.angle_beta   90.00
_cell.angle_gamma   90.00
#
_symmetry.space_group_name_H-M   'P 1'
#
loop_
_entity.id
_entity.type
_entity.pdbx_description
1 polymer ?
#
loop_
_entity_poly.entity_id
_entity_poly.type
_entity_poly.pdbx_seq_one_letter_code
_entity_poly.pdbx_strand_id
1 'polypeptide(L)'
;TNGFFTSKDLKNEKVLSAKNDITVNKLENNGKIVTGKNLDISKSLENSGRIEAAGNILISENANNTGDILTNGSFLAKDTKTTKSLIAKEGITVSNLESSGIVATNKELNINGNLKNNGNIQAIDKINILGNVLNTGEILTNSSFTSKDIKTTKKLVSKEDITVGKLENLGTVITNKKLNVAGELKNTGDIQTLDNISIKENALNKGNILTNGFFTSKDLKNEKVLSA
;
A
#
# COMPACT_ATOMS: atom_id res chain seq x y z
N THR A 1 18.22 -16.27 -22.52
CA THR A 1 19.21 -17.24 -22.07
C THR A 1 18.54 -18.42 -21.35
N ASN A 2 19.12 -19.64 -21.50
CA ASN A 2 18.67 -20.83 -20.77
C ASN A 2 19.27 -20.95 -19.36
N GLY A 3 20.08 -19.99 -18.94
CA GLY A 3 20.75 -19.93 -17.63
C GLY A 3 20.44 -18.64 -16.88
N PHE A 4 21.41 -18.23 -16.08
CA PHE A 4 21.43 -16.94 -15.39
C PHE A 4 21.74 -15.82 -16.36
N PHE A 5 21.39 -14.62 -15.97
CA PHE A 5 21.87 -13.40 -16.59
C PHE A 5 22.46 -12.49 -15.50
N THR A 6 23.69 -12.07 -15.69
CA THR A 6 24.38 -11.16 -14.77
C THR A 6 24.99 -9.99 -15.53
N SER A 7 24.80 -8.78 -15.03
CA SER A 7 25.39 -7.57 -15.56
C SER A 7 25.66 -6.56 -14.44
N LYS A 8 26.62 -5.67 -14.64
CA LYS A 8 26.82 -4.55 -13.71
C LYS A 8 25.64 -3.57 -13.84
N ASP A 9 25.53 -2.90 -14.97
CA ASP A 9 24.43 -2.00 -15.28
C ASP A 9 23.73 -2.50 -16.54
N LEU A 10 22.41 -2.52 -16.53
CA LEU A 10 21.62 -3.02 -17.64
C LEU A 10 20.63 -1.95 -18.11
N LYS A 11 20.71 -1.62 -19.39
CA LYS A 11 19.64 -0.93 -20.09
C LYS A 11 18.97 -1.89 -21.05
N ASN A 12 17.69 -2.17 -20.85
CA ASN A 12 16.92 -3.08 -21.71
C ASN A 12 15.87 -2.31 -22.50
N GLU A 13 16.02 -2.32 -23.82
CA GLU A 13 15.12 -1.64 -24.76
C GLU A 13 14.19 -2.63 -25.50
N LYS A 14 14.47 -3.92 -25.44
CA LYS A 14 13.69 -4.94 -26.15
C LYS A 14 13.23 -6.05 -25.20
N VAL A 15 13.60 -7.28 -25.46
CA VAL A 15 13.22 -8.42 -24.64
C VAL A 15 14.46 -9.08 -24.05
N LEU A 16 14.54 -9.13 -22.74
CA LEU A 16 15.47 -9.97 -21.99
C LEU A 16 14.69 -11.11 -21.33
N SER A 17 15.04 -12.34 -21.66
CA SER A 17 14.45 -13.52 -21.01
C SER A 17 15.56 -14.40 -20.46
N ALA A 18 15.45 -14.79 -19.19
CA ALA A 18 16.31 -15.74 -18.53
C ALA A 18 15.46 -16.85 -17.87
N LYS A 19 15.91 -18.10 -18.00
CA LYS A 19 15.23 -19.25 -17.38
C LYS A 19 15.46 -19.29 -15.87
N ASN A 20 16.59 -18.78 -15.40
CA ASN A 20 16.97 -18.66 -14.00
C ASN A 20 16.99 -17.19 -13.57
N ASP A 21 17.75 -16.88 -12.51
CA ASP A 21 17.81 -15.55 -11.94
C ASP A 21 18.43 -14.52 -12.89
N ILE A 22 17.98 -13.28 -12.74
CA ILE A 22 18.63 -12.10 -13.32
C ILE A 22 19.21 -11.29 -12.16
N THR A 23 20.53 -11.03 -12.20
CA THR A 23 21.23 -10.26 -11.19
C THR A 23 21.95 -9.07 -11.84
N VAL A 24 21.61 -7.86 -11.41
CA VAL A 24 22.21 -6.62 -11.92
C VAL A 24 22.45 -5.62 -10.80
N ASN A 25 23.36 -4.67 -11.01
CA ASN A 25 23.49 -3.59 -10.03
C ASN A 25 22.41 -2.53 -10.25
N LYS A 26 22.35 -1.95 -11.45
CA LYS A 26 21.34 -0.95 -11.83
C LYS A 26 20.56 -1.45 -13.05
N LEU A 27 19.25 -1.25 -13.03
CA LEU A 27 18.38 -1.64 -14.13
C LEU A 27 17.57 -0.44 -14.64
N GLU A 28 17.70 -0.15 -15.93
CA GLU A 28 16.80 0.69 -16.71
C GLU A 28 16.06 -0.22 -17.71
N ASN A 29 14.75 -0.39 -17.52
CA ASN A 29 13.95 -1.23 -18.39
C ASN A 29 12.89 -0.43 -19.14
N ASN A 30 13.05 -0.30 -20.44
CA ASN A 30 12.07 0.29 -21.36
C ASN A 30 11.34 -0.78 -22.20
N GLY A 31 11.88 -2.01 -22.20
CA GLY A 31 11.35 -3.15 -22.94
C GLY A 31 10.63 -4.15 -22.03
N LYS A 32 10.84 -5.42 -22.30
CA LYS A 32 10.30 -6.53 -21.51
C LYS A 32 11.40 -7.34 -20.86
N ILE A 33 11.28 -7.59 -19.55
CA ILE A 33 12.14 -8.53 -18.82
C ILE A 33 11.28 -9.68 -18.30
N VAL A 34 11.74 -10.91 -18.53
CA VAL A 34 11.11 -12.12 -18.00
C VAL A 34 12.19 -12.97 -17.34
N THR A 35 11.98 -13.34 -16.10
CA THR A 35 12.83 -14.31 -15.41
C THR A 35 12.00 -15.49 -14.88
N GLY A 36 12.53 -16.70 -15.05
CA GLY A 36 11.94 -17.93 -14.53
C GLY A 36 12.14 -18.12 -13.02
N LYS A 37 12.95 -17.25 -12.39
CA LYS A 37 13.19 -17.21 -10.94
C LYS A 37 13.19 -15.77 -10.43
N ASN A 38 14.26 -15.36 -9.74
CA ASN A 38 14.33 -14.04 -9.09
C ASN A 38 14.90 -12.96 -10.01
N LEU A 39 14.58 -11.72 -9.69
CA LEU A 39 15.24 -10.53 -10.21
C LEU A 39 15.88 -9.79 -9.04
N ASP A 40 17.20 -9.79 -8.98
CA ASP A 40 18.00 -9.17 -7.93
C ASP A 40 18.70 -7.92 -8.47
N ILE A 41 18.38 -6.77 -7.89
CA ILE A 41 18.94 -5.47 -8.26
C ILE A 41 19.61 -4.88 -7.03
N SER A 42 20.94 -4.83 -7.01
CA SER A 42 21.69 -4.39 -5.84
C SER A 42 21.72 -2.86 -5.64
N LYS A 43 21.22 -2.10 -6.59
CA LYS A 43 20.99 -0.65 -6.49
C LYS A 43 19.56 -0.30 -6.88
N SER A 44 19.37 0.53 -7.89
CA SER A 44 18.08 1.12 -8.27
C SER A 44 17.46 0.52 -9.52
N LEU A 45 16.14 0.59 -9.57
CA LEU A 45 15.30 0.25 -10.72
C LEU A 45 14.63 1.49 -11.30
N GLU A 46 14.78 1.67 -12.63
CA GLU A 46 13.94 2.54 -13.46
C GLU A 46 13.19 1.65 -14.45
N ASN A 47 11.86 1.54 -14.30
CA ASN A 47 11.04 0.72 -15.17
C ASN A 47 9.94 1.52 -15.86
N SER A 48 10.01 1.63 -17.17
CA SER A 48 8.92 2.14 -18.01
C SER A 48 8.25 1.03 -18.84
N GLY A 49 8.90 -0.11 -18.96
CA GLY A 49 8.45 -1.28 -19.70
C GLY A 49 7.69 -2.29 -18.82
N ARG A 50 7.91 -3.56 -19.07
CA ARG A 50 7.29 -4.65 -18.34
C ARG A 50 8.32 -5.58 -17.70
N ILE A 51 8.16 -5.89 -16.44
CA ILE A 51 8.96 -6.87 -15.70
C ILE A 51 8.05 -7.99 -15.21
N GLU A 52 8.41 -9.23 -15.51
CA GLU A 52 7.75 -10.44 -15.04
C GLU A 52 8.77 -11.36 -14.37
N ALA A 53 8.58 -11.68 -13.10
CA ALA A 53 9.40 -12.62 -12.36
C ALA A 53 8.55 -13.78 -11.82
N ALA A 54 9.01 -15.02 -12.02
CA ALA A 54 8.35 -16.16 -11.42
C ALA A 54 8.67 -16.30 -9.92
N GLY A 55 9.79 -15.78 -9.45
CA GLY A 55 10.21 -15.68 -8.05
C GLY A 55 10.12 -14.25 -7.52
N ASN A 56 11.01 -13.90 -6.60
CA ASN A 56 11.03 -12.60 -5.94
C ASN A 56 11.67 -11.50 -6.80
N ILE A 57 11.29 -10.27 -6.54
CA ILE A 57 12.00 -9.08 -7.02
C ILE A 57 12.58 -8.37 -5.80
N LEU A 58 13.90 -8.30 -5.74
CA LEU A 58 14.65 -7.65 -4.68
C LEU A 58 15.43 -6.46 -5.26
N ILE A 59 15.16 -5.28 -4.70
CA ILE A 59 15.85 -4.03 -5.08
C ILE A 59 16.42 -3.44 -3.80
N SER A 60 17.75 -3.35 -3.70
CA SER A 60 18.39 -2.90 -2.46
C SER A 60 18.27 -1.40 -2.19
N GLU A 61 17.93 -0.62 -3.23
CA GLU A 61 17.69 0.83 -3.14
C GLU A 61 16.29 1.18 -3.64
N ASN A 62 16.15 2.24 -4.42
CA ASN A 62 14.87 2.80 -4.82
C ASN A 62 14.34 2.16 -6.12
N ALA A 63 13.03 2.09 -6.22
CA ALA A 63 12.32 1.64 -7.41
C ALA A 63 11.41 2.75 -7.96
N ASN A 64 11.67 3.19 -9.19
CA ASN A 64 10.78 4.07 -9.94
C ASN A 64 10.09 3.27 -11.05
N ASN A 65 8.79 3.07 -10.92
CA ASN A 65 8.01 2.26 -11.84
C ASN A 65 6.91 3.08 -12.52
N THR A 66 7.09 3.33 -13.79
CA THR A 66 6.07 3.93 -14.67
C THR A 66 5.46 2.90 -15.62
N GLY A 67 5.95 1.66 -15.60
CA GLY A 67 5.50 0.51 -16.36
C GLY A 67 4.81 -0.54 -15.49
N ASP A 68 4.87 -1.78 -15.91
CA ASP A 68 4.28 -2.91 -15.22
C ASP A 68 5.34 -3.76 -14.52
N ILE A 69 5.14 -4.05 -13.25
CA ILE A 69 5.92 -5.02 -12.48
C ILE A 69 4.97 -6.10 -11.96
N LEU A 70 5.23 -7.34 -12.33
CA LEU A 70 4.50 -8.52 -11.88
C LEU A 70 5.48 -9.54 -11.33
N THR A 71 5.21 -10.05 -10.14
CA THR A 71 5.95 -11.17 -9.58
C THR A 71 5.03 -12.20 -8.93
N ASN A 72 5.37 -13.49 -9.08
CA ASN A 72 4.70 -14.54 -8.31
C ASN A 72 5.25 -14.65 -6.89
N GLY A 73 6.43 -14.11 -6.61
CA GLY A 73 7.02 -13.99 -5.28
C GLY A 73 6.72 -12.65 -4.62
N SER A 74 7.63 -12.24 -3.75
CA SER A 74 7.58 -10.96 -3.02
C SER A 74 8.28 -9.85 -3.80
N PHE A 75 7.86 -8.62 -3.54
CA PHE A 75 8.55 -7.40 -3.97
C PHE A 75 9.16 -6.70 -2.75
N LEU A 76 10.46 -6.44 -2.80
CA LEU A 76 11.19 -5.72 -1.76
C LEU A 76 11.98 -4.56 -2.37
N ALA A 77 11.83 -3.35 -1.82
CA ALA A 77 12.62 -2.17 -2.19
C ALA A 77 12.70 -1.17 -1.02
N LYS A 78 13.53 -0.12 -1.17
CA LYS A 78 13.46 1.05 -0.28
C LYS A 78 12.31 1.97 -0.72
N ASP A 79 12.61 3.18 -1.15
CA ASP A 79 11.58 4.09 -1.62
C ASP A 79 11.05 3.64 -2.98
N THR A 80 9.74 3.46 -3.04
CA THR A 80 9.08 2.99 -4.25
C THR A 80 8.09 4.04 -4.74
N LYS A 81 8.24 4.43 -6.00
CA LYS A 81 7.26 5.24 -6.72
C LYS A 81 6.67 4.40 -7.85
N THR A 82 5.34 4.32 -7.91
CA THR A 82 4.67 3.62 -8.99
C THR A 82 3.51 4.44 -9.55
N THR A 83 3.48 4.56 -10.87
CA THR A 83 2.40 5.29 -11.57
C THR A 83 1.52 4.39 -12.41
N LYS A 84 1.92 3.13 -12.64
CA LYS A 84 1.15 2.16 -13.41
C LYS A 84 0.81 0.93 -12.58
N SER A 85 1.61 -0.12 -12.57
CA SER A 85 1.25 -1.37 -11.92
C SER A 85 2.42 -1.99 -11.16
N LEU A 86 2.18 -2.37 -9.91
CA LEU A 86 3.07 -3.17 -9.06
C LEU A 86 2.24 -4.28 -8.42
N ILE A 87 2.44 -5.51 -8.87
CA ILE A 87 1.68 -6.67 -8.41
C ILE A 87 2.64 -7.75 -7.93
N ALA A 88 2.50 -8.17 -6.67
CA ALA A 88 3.26 -9.26 -6.08
C ALA A 88 2.32 -10.27 -5.39
N LYS A 89 2.47 -11.58 -5.66
CA LYS A 89 1.57 -12.55 -5.07
C LYS A 89 1.87 -12.85 -3.59
N GLU A 90 3.14 -12.81 -3.18
CA GLU A 90 3.55 -13.21 -1.82
C GLU A 90 3.72 -12.04 -0.83
N GLY A 91 3.67 -10.82 -1.29
CA GLY A 91 3.74 -9.65 -0.44
C GLY A 91 4.60 -8.52 -1.01
N ILE A 92 4.39 -7.33 -0.48
CA ILE A 92 5.14 -6.13 -0.84
C ILE A 92 5.69 -5.53 0.45
N THR A 93 7.01 -5.30 0.50
CA THR A 93 7.66 -4.60 1.61
C THR A 93 8.52 -3.47 1.07
N VAL A 94 8.24 -2.25 1.52
CA VAL A 94 8.99 -1.06 1.09
C VAL A 94 9.24 -0.12 2.28
N SER A 95 10.24 0.77 2.14
CA SER A 95 10.45 1.82 3.15
C SER A 95 9.38 2.89 3.02
N ASN A 96 9.26 3.56 1.89
CA ASN A 96 8.18 4.49 1.58
C ASN A 96 7.50 4.12 0.26
N LEU A 97 6.21 4.45 0.12
CA LEU A 97 5.46 4.23 -1.11
C LEU A 97 4.74 5.49 -1.58
N GLU A 98 5.01 5.91 -2.80
CA GLU A 98 4.19 6.86 -3.55
C GLU A 98 3.51 6.13 -4.72
N SER A 99 2.18 6.05 -4.70
CA SER A 99 1.41 5.37 -5.74
C SER A 99 0.36 6.28 -6.36
N SER A 100 0.35 6.35 -7.68
CA SER A 100 -0.78 6.87 -8.45
C SER A 100 -1.38 5.82 -9.40
N GLY A 101 -0.81 4.63 -9.43
CA GLY A 101 -1.26 3.47 -10.19
C GLY A 101 -1.93 2.41 -9.31
N ILE A 102 -1.74 1.16 -9.70
CA ILE A 102 -2.24 -0.02 -8.99
C ILE A 102 -1.11 -0.66 -8.21
N VAL A 103 -1.32 -0.88 -6.91
CA VAL A 103 -0.45 -1.71 -6.07
C VAL A 103 -1.30 -2.83 -5.51
N ALA A 104 -0.97 -4.07 -5.81
CA ALA A 104 -1.76 -5.21 -5.37
C ALA A 104 -0.89 -6.37 -4.87
N THR A 105 -1.35 -7.03 -3.81
CA THR A 105 -0.74 -8.24 -3.28
C THR A 105 -1.78 -9.21 -2.72
N ASN A 106 -1.49 -10.52 -2.82
CA ASN A 106 -2.34 -11.54 -2.20
C ASN A 106 -1.97 -11.77 -0.72
N LYS A 107 -0.87 -11.19 -0.26
CA LYS A 107 -0.41 -11.24 1.12
C LYS A 107 -0.37 -9.83 1.72
N GLU A 108 0.58 -9.60 2.60
CA GLU A 108 0.73 -8.35 3.32
C GLU A 108 1.34 -7.24 2.46
N LEU A 109 0.89 -6.01 2.70
CA LEU A 109 1.59 -4.79 2.29
C LEU A 109 2.21 -4.15 3.53
N ASN A 110 3.54 -4.18 3.62
CA ASN A 110 4.31 -3.57 4.70
C ASN A 110 5.05 -2.33 4.21
N ILE A 111 4.77 -1.18 4.82
CA ILE A 111 5.45 0.08 4.54
C ILE A 111 6.09 0.56 5.85
N ASN A 112 7.42 0.52 5.92
CA ASN A 112 8.16 0.87 7.13
C ASN A 112 8.24 2.38 7.41
N GLY A 113 7.82 3.20 6.46
CA GLY A 113 7.73 4.66 6.56
C GLY A 113 6.36 5.15 6.11
N ASN A 114 6.33 6.15 5.22
CA ASN A 114 5.12 6.85 4.82
C ASN A 114 4.50 6.29 3.55
N LEU A 115 3.17 6.44 3.45
CA LEU A 115 2.39 6.16 2.25
C LEU A 115 1.77 7.45 1.71
N LYS A 116 1.97 7.72 0.40
CA LYS A 116 1.19 8.66 -0.37
C LYS A 116 0.48 7.91 -1.49
N ASN A 117 -0.84 7.78 -1.39
CA ASN A 117 -1.65 7.06 -2.36
C ASN A 117 -2.64 7.98 -3.08
N ASN A 118 -2.49 8.07 -4.39
CA ASN A 118 -3.44 8.74 -5.30
C ASN A 118 -4.14 7.72 -6.22
N GLY A 119 -3.70 6.45 -6.20
CA GLY A 119 -4.20 5.34 -7.03
C GLY A 119 -5.01 4.32 -6.24
N ASN A 120 -4.89 3.07 -6.62
CA ASN A 120 -5.58 1.95 -5.98
C ASN A 120 -4.58 1.02 -5.31
N ILE A 121 -4.74 0.81 -4.01
CA ILE A 121 -3.96 -0.15 -3.22
C ILE A 121 -4.88 -1.27 -2.75
N GLN A 122 -4.47 -2.51 -2.98
CA GLN A 122 -5.20 -3.69 -2.53
C GLN A 122 -4.28 -4.74 -1.94
N ALA A 123 -4.61 -5.22 -0.75
CA ALA A 123 -3.99 -6.40 -0.14
C ALA A 123 -5.06 -7.41 0.28
N ILE A 124 -4.82 -8.71 0.08
CA ILE A 124 -5.74 -9.73 0.63
C ILE A 124 -5.52 -9.87 2.13
N ASP A 125 -4.26 -9.87 2.60
CA ASP A 125 -3.94 -9.85 4.02
C ASP A 125 -3.80 -8.40 4.52
N LYS A 126 -3.18 -8.20 5.66
CA LYS A 126 -3.08 -6.91 6.33
C LYS A 126 -2.27 -5.86 5.54
N ILE A 127 -2.64 -4.61 5.73
CA ILE A 127 -1.83 -3.45 5.35
C ILE A 127 -1.27 -2.84 6.64
N ASN A 128 0.05 -2.81 6.76
CA ASN A 128 0.77 -2.27 7.90
C ASN A 128 1.71 -1.15 7.48
N ILE A 129 1.48 0.05 8.01
CA ILE A 129 2.24 1.26 7.70
C ILE A 129 2.75 1.85 9.00
N LEU A 130 4.07 1.90 9.20
CA LEU A 130 4.64 2.43 10.44
C LEU A 130 4.63 3.97 10.49
N GLY A 131 4.56 4.61 9.35
CA GLY A 131 4.51 6.07 9.19
C GLY A 131 3.11 6.62 8.94
N ASN A 132 3.09 7.83 8.39
CA ASN A 132 1.88 8.56 8.08
C ASN A 132 1.31 8.19 6.70
N VAL A 133 0.00 8.31 6.57
CA VAL A 133 -0.72 8.03 5.32
C VAL A 133 -1.43 9.27 4.81
N LEU A 134 -1.15 9.64 3.56
CA LEU A 134 -1.97 10.55 2.77
C LEU A 134 -2.66 9.75 1.67
N ASN A 135 -3.97 9.55 1.82
CA ASN A 135 -4.76 8.80 0.85
C ASN A 135 -5.77 9.70 0.12
N THR A 136 -5.52 9.92 -1.15
CA THR A 136 -6.47 10.58 -2.07
C THR A 136 -7.03 9.60 -3.10
N GLY A 137 -6.63 8.33 -3.02
CA GLY A 137 -7.09 7.19 -3.82
C GLY A 137 -7.89 6.19 -3.00
N GLU A 138 -7.83 4.94 -3.38
CA GLU A 138 -8.51 3.85 -2.69
C GLU A 138 -7.51 2.92 -2.01
N ILE A 139 -7.80 2.53 -0.78
CA ILE A 139 -7.07 1.50 -0.04
C ILE A 139 -8.07 0.45 0.42
N LEU A 140 -7.81 -0.80 0.05
CA LEU A 140 -8.68 -1.95 0.33
C LEU A 140 -7.86 -3.08 0.92
N THR A 141 -8.34 -3.67 2.02
CA THR A 141 -7.77 -4.91 2.54
C THR A 141 -8.88 -5.86 3.01
N ASN A 142 -8.66 -7.17 2.83
CA ASN A 142 -9.56 -8.17 3.39
C ASN A 142 -9.20 -8.54 4.85
N SER A 143 -8.14 -7.96 5.40
CA SER A 143 -7.73 -8.11 6.78
C SER A 143 -7.66 -6.75 7.47
N SER A 144 -6.75 -6.54 8.41
CA SER A 144 -6.61 -5.30 9.18
C SER A 144 -5.79 -4.22 8.45
N PHE A 145 -6.08 -2.98 8.80
CA PHE A 145 -5.29 -1.81 8.39
C PHE A 145 -4.70 -1.13 9.63
N THR A 146 -3.39 -0.89 9.60
CA THR A 146 -2.71 -0.13 10.66
C THR A 146 -1.86 1.00 10.09
N SER A 147 -1.85 2.15 10.76
CA SER A 147 -0.91 3.25 10.45
C SER A 147 -0.64 4.12 11.67
N LYS A 148 0.40 4.97 11.58
CA LYS A 148 0.59 6.02 12.58
C LYS A 148 -0.57 7.02 12.48
N ASP A 149 -0.52 7.96 11.56
CA ASP A 149 -1.62 8.91 11.34
C ASP A 149 -2.12 8.78 9.91
N ILE A 150 -3.40 9.02 9.69
CA ILE A 150 -3.98 8.98 8.35
C ILE A 150 -4.86 10.20 8.05
N LYS A 151 -4.65 10.78 6.88
CA LYS A 151 -5.60 11.67 6.22
C LYS A 151 -6.12 10.98 4.97
N THR A 152 -7.44 10.79 4.89
CA THR A 152 -8.08 10.20 3.72
C THR A 152 -9.15 11.11 3.14
N THR A 153 -9.09 11.32 1.82
CA THR A 153 -10.06 12.14 1.09
C THR A 153 -10.95 11.33 0.15
N LYS A 154 -10.61 10.04 -0.06
CA LYS A 154 -11.42 9.16 -0.92
C LYS A 154 -11.87 7.92 -0.15
N LYS A 155 -11.18 6.81 -0.19
CA LYS A 155 -11.72 5.56 0.36
C LYS A 155 -10.67 4.74 1.12
N LEU A 156 -11.03 4.29 2.32
CA LEU A 156 -10.31 3.27 3.09
C LEU A 156 -11.30 2.18 3.51
N VAL A 157 -11.06 0.95 3.11
CA VAL A 157 -11.90 -0.20 3.49
C VAL A 157 -11.04 -1.32 4.04
N SER A 158 -11.44 -1.81 5.19
CA SER A 158 -10.87 -2.99 5.84
C SER A 158 -11.99 -3.98 6.19
N LYS A 159 -11.79 -5.27 6.00
CA LYS A 159 -12.76 -6.26 6.49
C LYS A 159 -12.57 -6.60 7.97
N GLU A 160 -11.40 -6.32 8.52
CA GLU A 160 -11.09 -6.46 9.93
C GLU A 160 -10.84 -5.07 10.54
N ASP A 161 -10.17 -5.00 11.69
CA ASP A 161 -9.96 -3.75 12.42
C ASP A 161 -9.17 -2.70 11.61
N ILE A 162 -9.53 -1.44 11.82
CA ILE A 162 -8.71 -0.29 11.48
C ILE A 162 -8.13 0.27 12.78
N THR A 163 -6.79 0.36 12.88
CA THR A 163 -6.10 0.93 14.02
C THR A 163 -5.12 2.00 13.57
N VAL A 164 -5.34 3.23 14.03
CA VAL A 164 -4.53 4.38 13.62
C VAL A 164 -4.21 5.30 14.81
N GLY A 165 -3.15 6.09 14.71
CA GLY A 165 -2.82 7.11 15.69
C GLY A 165 -3.84 8.24 15.67
N LYS A 166 -3.91 8.98 14.56
CA LYS A 166 -4.95 10.00 14.31
C LYS A 166 -5.67 9.72 12.99
N LEU A 167 -6.96 10.10 12.92
CA LEU A 167 -7.76 9.98 11.71
C LEU A 167 -8.36 11.35 11.32
N GLU A 168 -7.97 11.84 10.14
CA GLU A 168 -8.67 12.92 9.45
C GLU A 168 -9.39 12.32 8.22
N ASN A 169 -10.71 12.18 8.31
CA ASN A 169 -11.53 11.62 7.24
C ASN A 169 -12.35 12.71 6.54
N LEU A 170 -12.10 12.90 5.24
CA LEU A 170 -12.87 13.74 4.36
C LEU A 170 -13.63 12.90 3.29
N GLY A 171 -13.34 11.60 3.21
CA GLY A 171 -13.94 10.66 2.28
C GLY A 171 -14.77 9.59 2.99
N THR A 172 -14.49 8.34 2.70
CA THR A 172 -15.23 7.20 3.26
C THR A 172 -14.28 6.23 3.95
N VAL A 173 -14.55 5.91 5.21
CA VAL A 173 -13.85 4.88 5.98
C VAL A 173 -14.85 3.80 6.38
N ILE A 174 -14.58 2.56 5.99
CA ILE A 174 -15.44 1.41 6.27
C ILE A 174 -14.62 0.29 6.89
N THR A 175 -15.13 -0.29 7.98
CA THR A 175 -14.63 -1.56 8.50
C THR A 175 -15.76 -2.47 8.96
N ASN A 176 -15.59 -3.78 8.76
CA ASN A 176 -16.54 -4.77 9.29
C ASN A 176 -16.30 -5.10 10.77
N LYS A 177 -15.26 -4.55 11.37
CA LYS A 177 -14.89 -4.72 12.78
C LYS A 177 -14.73 -3.36 13.44
N LYS A 178 -13.73 -3.21 14.32
CA LYS A 178 -13.52 -2.02 15.13
C LYS A 178 -12.75 -0.93 14.39
N LEU A 179 -13.06 0.30 14.70
CA LEU A 179 -12.24 1.46 14.41
C LEU A 179 -11.59 1.96 15.71
N ASN A 180 -10.28 1.81 15.82
CA ASN A 180 -9.48 2.25 16.95
C ASN A 180 -8.62 3.45 16.56
N VAL A 181 -8.83 4.60 17.19
CA VAL A 181 -8.03 5.80 17.01
C VAL A 181 -7.36 6.15 18.34
N ALA A 182 -6.04 6.05 18.40
CA ALA A 182 -5.28 6.29 19.62
C ALA A 182 -5.17 7.78 20.00
N GLY A 183 -5.41 8.68 19.07
CA GLY A 183 -5.43 10.13 19.26
C GLY A 183 -6.78 10.72 18.85
N GLU A 184 -6.73 11.81 18.10
CA GLU A 184 -7.91 12.57 17.68
C GLU A 184 -8.58 12.01 16.42
N LEU A 185 -9.91 12.10 16.38
CA LEU A 185 -10.72 11.92 15.18
C LEU A 185 -11.24 13.27 14.68
N LYS A 186 -11.02 13.56 13.38
CA LYS A 186 -11.70 14.61 12.64
C LYS A 186 -12.44 14.00 11.46
N ASN A 187 -13.77 13.99 11.51
CA ASN A 187 -14.59 13.44 10.44
C ASN A 187 -15.46 14.52 9.78
N THR A 188 -15.29 14.68 8.47
CA THR A 188 -16.17 15.49 7.62
C THR A 188 -16.84 14.66 6.53
N GLY A 189 -16.40 13.41 6.33
CA GLY A 189 -16.94 12.43 5.42
C GLY A 189 -17.80 11.39 6.11
N ASP A 190 -17.77 10.17 5.63
CA ASP A 190 -18.54 9.06 6.14
C ASP A 190 -17.64 8.03 6.84
N ILE A 191 -18.05 7.59 8.02
CA ILE A 191 -17.44 6.47 8.75
C ILE A 191 -18.51 5.42 9.00
N GLN A 192 -18.25 4.18 8.63
CA GLN A 192 -19.14 3.05 8.87
C GLN A 192 -18.38 1.88 9.47
N THR A 193 -18.88 1.36 10.59
CA THR A 193 -18.33 0.16 11.24
C THR A 193 -19.45 -0.80 11.62
N LEU A 194 -19.15 -2.10 11.65
CA LEU A 194 -20.09 -3.11 12.17
C LEU A 194 -19.86 -3.44 13.66
N ASP A 195 -18.81 -2.90 14.26
CA ASP A 195 -18.46 -3.05 15.68
C ASP A 195 -18.04 -1.68 16.24
N ASN A 196 -17.48 -1.64 17.42
CA ASN A 196 -17.21 -0.42 18.18
C ASN A 196 -16.27 0.57 17.47
N ILE A 197 -16.49 1.84 17.74
CA ILE A 197 -15.58 2.94 17.47
C ILE A 197 -15.00 3.41 18.80
N SER A 198 -13.67 3.34 18.94
CA SER A 198 -12.96 3.80 20.13
C SER A 198 -11.94 4.88 19.78
N ILE A 199 -12.16 6.06 20.30
CA ILE A 199 -11.28 7.23 20.16
C ILE A 199 -10.72 7.53 21.54
N LYS A 200 -9.40 7.48 21.72
CA LYS A 200 -8.82 7.74 23.05
C LYS A 200 -8.80 9.21 23.45
N GLU A 201 -8.76 10.11 22.46
CA GLU A 201 -8.77 11.54 22.66
C GLU A 201 -10.09 12.16 22.14
N ASN A 202 -10.04 13.38 21.64
CA ASN A 202 -11.22 14.13 21.24
C ASN A 202 -11.73 13.71 19.86
N ALA A 203 -13.04 13.73 19.67
CA ALA A 203 -13.70 13.49 18.40
C ALA A 203 -14.47 14.73 17.93
N LEU A 204 -14.17 15.20 16.72
CA LEU A 204 -14.94 16.20 16.01
C LEU A 204 -15.64 15.54 14.81
N ASN A 205 -16.97 15.44 14.87
CA ASN A 205 -17.76 14.92 13.78
C ASN A 205 -18.59 16.02 13.10
N LYS A 206 -18.26 16.29 11.83
CA LYS A 206 -19.00 17.15 10.91
C LYS A 206 -19.56 16.39 9.72
N GLY A 207 -19.41 15.07 9.70
CA GLY A 207 -19.92 14.14 8.71
C GLY A 207 -20.85 13.12 9.33
N ASN A 208 -20.93 11.94 8.70
CA ASN A 208 -21.74 10.85 9.20
C ASN A 208 -20.88 9.78 9.88
N ILE A 209 -21.30 9.33 11.04
CA ILE A 209 -20.73 8.17 11.73
C ILE A 209 -21.86 7.18 12.02
N LEU A 210 -21.73 5.98 11.50
CA LEU A 210 -22.64 4.86 11.70
C LEU A 210 -21.87 3.68 12.27
N THR A 211 -22.32 3.15 13.40
CA THR A 211 -21.74 1.94 13.98
C THR A 211 -22.86 1.05 14.54
N ASN A 212 -22.68 -0.27 14.44
CA ASN A 212 -23.57 -1.23 15.12
C ASN A 212 -23.13 -1.48 16.58
N GLY A 213 -21.96 -1.00 16.97
CA GLY A 213 -21.41 -1.10 18.32
C GLY A 213 -21.45 0.24 19.05
N PHE A 214 -20.64 0.36 20.09
CA PHE A 214 -20.53 1.59 20.88
C PHE A 214 -19.59 2.60 20.23
N PHE A 215 -19.90 3.89 20.39
CA PHE A 215 -18.97 4.97 20.11
C PHE A 215 -18.43 5.51 21.45
N THR A 216 -17.12 5.58 21.59
CA THR A 216 -16.45 6.14 22.77
C THR A 216 -15.41 7.17 22.38
N SER A 217 -15.34 8.28 23.11
CA SER A 217 -14.29 9.29 22.99
C SER A 217 -14.11 10.01 24.33
N LYS A 218 -12.99 10.71 24.52
CA LYS A 218 -12.81 11.57 25.69
C LYS A 218 -13.81 12.73 25.65
N ASP A 219 -13.74 13.54 24.61
CA ASP A 219 -14.72 14.61 24.35
C ASP A 219 -15.30 14.40 22.94
N LEU A 220 -16.58 14.74 22.77
CA LEU A 220 -17.26 14.65 21.49
C LEU A 220 -17.91 15.98 21.12
N LYS A 221 -17.51 16.54 19.99
CA LYS A 221 -18.28 17.59 19.31
C LYS A 221 -18.93 16.98 18.07
N ASN A 222 -20.24 16.78 18.11
CA ASN A 222 -21.00 16.23 17.00
C ASN A 222 -21.90 17.30 16.36
N GLU A 223 -21.67 17.58 15.07
CA GLU A 223 -22.40 18.59 14.30
C GLU A 223 -23.32 17.96 13.23
N LYS A 224 -23.30 16.62 13.09
CA LYS A 224 -24.12 15.89 12.11
C LYS A 224 -24.66 14.56 12.68
N VAL A 225 -24.60 13.49 11.88
CA VAL A 225 -25.13 12.19 12.27
C VAL A 225 -24.10 11.39 13.06
N LEU A 226 -24.49 10.93 14.22
CA LEU A 226 -23.86 9.86 14.99
C LEU A 226 -24.95 8.86 15.36
N SER A 227 -24.86 7.65 14.84
CA SER A 227 -25.72 6.52 15.18
C SER A 227 -24.86 5.37 15.69
N ALA A 228 -25.08 4.98 16.93
CA ALA A 228 -24.37 3.90 17.61
C ALA A 228 -25.38 2.95 18.28
#